data_7306979a514e88635df677ff951ca7de
#
_entry.id   7306979a514e88635df677ff951ca7de
#
_cell.length_a   1.000
_cell.length_b   1.000
_cell.length_c   1.000
_cell.angle_alpha   90.00
_cell.angle_beta   90.00
_cell.angle_gamma   90.00
#
_symmetry.space_group_name_H-M   'P 1'
#
loop_
_entity.id
_entity.type
_entity.pdbx_description
1 polymer ?
#
loop_
_entity_poly.entity_id
_entity_poly.type
_entity_poly.pdbx_seq_one_letter_code
_entity_poly.pdbx_strand_id
1 'polypeptide(L)'
;MKNDDVILLCDHAVFQGEKKNPILWALWFPLGILVALCRVTLLVIYTVLIQACSVETKKKSYIRLLRLIGIKVTSNLDYDTVKKHTNGCVVAANHISVFDHFPALAMPLSTLMVHHVDSIAGKVMGFLLFKGSGSAYWQVTDLKQMVKKFREWKKSPDGVALYVTPEATINNRRGLFRFRHDFLVRGRPVVPMAMTLRLPFGLSPNPIDSSGIAKFLRLLTSPTLHFNLDYLDTIPAYVSEAESGTPQEYADRVQQSIAQHLGIPATHVTREEKHQYRAGRKK
;
A
#
# COMPACT_ATOMS: atom_id res chain seq x y z
N MET A 1 -21.11 -18.66 2.59
CA MET A 1 -20.56 -17.35 2.96
C MET A 1 -19.04 -17.37 3.16
N LYS A 2 -18.46 -17.98 4.20
CA LYS A 2 -17.01 -17.91 4.43
C LYS A 2 -16.18 -18.55 3.30
N ASN A 3 -16.65 -19.64 2.71
CA ASN A 3 -15.97 -20.34 1.61
C ASN A 3 -16.03 -19.52 0.31
N ASP A 4 -17.14 -18.86 0.06
CA ASP A 4 -17.32 -18.01 -1.13
C ASP A 4 -16.42 -16.78 -1.08
N ASP A 5 -16.24 -16.17 0.09
CA ASP A 5 -15.32 -15.05 0.29
C ASP A 5 -13.85 -15.46 0.07
N VAL A 6 -13.46 -16.67 0.53
CA VAL A 6 -12.12 -17.21 0.28
C VAL A 6 -11.89 -17.43 -1.21
N ILE A 7 -12.88 -17.98 -1.91
CA ILE A 7 -12.83 -18.15 -3.37
C ILE A 7 -12.74 -16.78 -4.05
N LEU A 8 -13.59 -15.82 -3.69
CA LEU A 8 -13.57 -14.48 -4.23
C LEU A 8 -12.20 -13.81 -4.15
N LEU A 9 -11.53 -13.94 -2.99
CA LEU A 9 -10.25 -13.28 -2.73
C LEU A 9 -9.02 -14.09 -3.17
N CYS A 10 -9.14 -15.40 -3.28
CA CYS A 10 -8.00 -16.29 -3.43
C CYS A 10 -8.05 -17.19 -4.66
N ASP A 11 -9.21 -17.39 -5.31
CA ASP A 11 -9.30 -18.29 -6.46
C ASP A 11 -8.82 -17.61 -7.75
N HIS A 12 -8.03 -18.37 -8.52
CA HIS A 12 -7.51 -17.97 -9.82
C HIS A 12 -8.61 -17.85 -10.88
N ALA A 13 -9.63 -18.71 -10.83
CA ALA A 13 -10.72 -18.73 -11.80
C ALA A 13 -11.54 -17.41 -11.79
N VAL A 14 -11.68 -16.79 -10.65
CA VAL A 14 -12.39 -15.51 -10.48
C VAL A 14 -11.67 -14.34 -11.17
N PHE A 15 -10.37 -14.48 -11.46
CA PHE A 15 -9.57 -13.45 -12.15
C PHE A 15 -9.64 -13.51 -13.68
N GLN A 16 -10.21 -14.56 -14.25
CA GLN A 16 -10.35 -14.69 -15.71
C GLN A 16 -11.28 -13.66 -16.31
N GLY A 17 -12.10 -12.97 -15.50
CA GLY A 17 -13.01 -11.91 -15.94
C GLY A 17 -12.35 -10.56 -16.25
N GLU A 18 -11.06 -10.35 -15.92
CA GLU A 18 -10.35 -9.15 -16.35
C GLU A 18 -10.04 -9.25 -17.86
N LYS A 19 -10.43 -8.21 -18.62
CA LYS A 19 -10.09 -8.11 -20.04
C LYS A 19 -8.57 -8.05 -20.18
N LYS A 20 -7.94 -9.20 -20.43
CA LYS A 20 -6.52 -9.30 -20.73
C LYS A 20 -6.33 -9.15 -22.22
N ASN A 21 -5.45 -8.27 -22.63
CA ASN A 21 -4.95 -8.27 -24.00
C ASN A 21 -3.51 -8.84 -24.00
N PRO A 22 -3.35 -10.19 -24.05
CA PRO A 22 -2.05 -10.83 -23.94
C PRO A 22 -1.14 -10.48 -25.14
N ILE A 23 -1.72 -10.21 -26.30
CA ILE A 23 -0.96 -9.84 -27.52
C ILE A 23 -0.29 -8.49 -27.32
N LEU A 24 -1.04 -7.46 -26.93
CA LEU A 24 -0.47 -6.14 -26.65
C LEU A 24 0.58 -6.18 -25.55
N TRP A 25 0.37 -6.99 -24.52
CA TRP A 25 1.36 -7.18 -23.47
C TRP A 25 2.63 -7.86 -24.00
N ALA A 26 2.51 -8.91 -24.81
CA ALA A 26 3.65 -9.60 -25.40
C ALA A 26 4.46 -8.69 -26.34
N LEU A 27 3.79 -7.89 -27.14
CA LEU A 27 4.43 -6.91 -28.02
C LEU A 27 5.13 -5.78 -27.22
N TRP A 28 4.54 -5.36 -26.12
CA TRP A 28 5.11 -4.34 -25.24
C TRP A 28 6.29 -4.85 -24.43
N PHE A 29 6.32 -6.13 -24.05
CA PHE A 29 7.24 -6.67 -23.03
C PHE A 29 8.73 -6.37 -23.29
N PRO A 30 9.28 -6.50 -24.51
CA PRO A 30 10.67 -6.15 -24.80
C PRO A 30 10.98 -4.68 -24.48
N LEU A 31 10.11 -3.76 -24.90
CA LEU A 31 10.22 -2.32 -24.59
C LEU A 31 10.03 -2.09 -23.07
N GLY A 32 9.14 -2.84 -22.45
CA GLY A 32 8.89 -2.81 -21.01
C GLY A 32 10.14 -3.13 -20.20
N ILE A 33 11.00 -4.02 -20.65
CA ILE A 33 12.29 -4.32 -20.01
C ILE A 33 13.18 -3.08 -20.03
N LEU A 34 13.27 -2.38 -21.16
CA LEU A 34 14.03 -1.13 -21.27
C LEU A 34 13.47 -0.06 -20.32
N VAL A 35 12.15 0.08 -20.26
CA VAL A 35 11.47 0.98 -19.32
C VAL A 35 11.82 0.62 -17.88
N ALA A 36 11.83 -0.67 -17.53
CA ALA A 36 12.19 -1.13 -16.19
C ALA A 36 13.63 -0.76 -15.83
N LEU A 37 14.58 -0.99 -16.74
CA LEU A 37 15.98 -0.62 -16.56
C LEU A 37 16.14 0.89 -16.37
N CYS A 38 15.51 1.70 -17.23
CA CYS A 38 15.50 3.17 -17.11
C CYS A 38 14.94 3.62 -15.75
N ARG A 39 13.81 3.03 -15.30
CA ARG A 39 13.21 3.36 -14.00
C ARG A 39 14.15 3.09 -12.83
N VAL A 40 14.76 1.91 -12.80
CA VAL A 40 15.71 1.53 -11.73
C VAL A 40 16.92 2.46 -11.76
N THR A 41 17.50 2.69 -12.94
CA THR A 41 18.65 3.59 -13.10
C THR A 41 18.32 5.01 -12.63
N LEU A 42 17.18 5.55 -13.05
CA LEU A 42 16.76 6.90 -12.63
C LEU A 42 16.51 6.98 -11.12
N LEU A 43 15.90 5.95 -10.51
CA LEU A 43 15.70 5.88 -9.06
C LEU A 43 17.04 5.86 -8.32
N VAL A 44 18.01 5.08 -8.79
CA VAL A 44 19.34 5.01 -8.17
C VAL A 44 20.06 6.35 -8.28
N ILE A 45 20.18 6.89 -9.50
CA ILE A 45 20.83 8.19 -9.74
C ILE A 45 20.19 9.28 -8.91
N TYR A 46 18.86 9.37 -8.96
CA TYR A 46 18.11 10.35 -8.17
C TYR A 46 18.40 10.20 -6.67
N THR A 47 18.32 8.97 -6.14
CA THR A 47 18.52 8.72 -4.71
C THR A 47 19.92 9.15 -4.26
N VAL A 48 20.95 8.95 -5.09
CA VAL A 48 22.32 9.38 -4.79
C VAL A 48 22.44 10.91 -4.82
N LEU A 49 21.98 11.53 -5.89
CA LEU A 49 22.14 12.98 -6.09
C LEU A 49 21.34 13.82 -5.08
N ILE A 50 20.17 13.35 -4.68
CA ILE A 50 19.27 14.12 -3.81
C ILE A 50 19.69 14.15 -2.34
N GLN A 51 20.71 13.34 -1.93
CA GLN A 51 21.05 13.21 -0.50
C GLN A 51 21.45 14.54 0.16
N ALA A 52 22.12 15.42 -0.58
CA ALA A 52 22.53 16.74 -0.09
C ALA A 52 21.40 17.76 0.05
N CYS A 53 20.22 17.46 -0.49
CA CYS A 53 19.09 18.38 -0.49
C CYS A 53 18.27 18.32 0.81
N SER A 54 17.54 19.41 1.10
CA SER A 54 16.58 19.45 2.21
C SER A 54 15.47 18.42 2.03
N VAL A 55 14.82 18.02 3.13
CA VAL A 55 13.70 17.07 3.12
C VAL A 55 12.55 17.57 2.24
N GLU A 56 12.26 18.87 2.28
CA GLU A 56 11.22 19.47 1.46
C GLU A 56 11.55 19.39 -0.04
N THR A 57 12.79 19.69 -0.42
CA THR A 57 13.27 19.54 -1.81
C THR A 57 13.18 18.10 -2.27
N LYS A 58 13.59 17.13 -1.42
CA LYS A 58 13.43 15.70 -1.70
C LYS A 58 11.99 15.34 -2.01
N LYS A 59 11.06 15.80 -1.19
CA LYS A 59 9.63 15.48 -1.34
C LYS A 59 9.04 16.03 -2.64
N LYS A 60 9.28 17.32 -2.92
CA LYS A 60 8.78 17.96 -4.14
C LYS A 60 9.37 17.35 -5.42
N SER A 61 10.69 17.06 -5.41
CA SER A 61 11.36 16.46 -6.57
C SER A 61 11.01 14.99 -6.74
N TYR A 62 10.72 14.25 -5.66
CA TYR A 62 10.30 12.86 -5.73
C TYR A 62 8.97 12.70 -6.48
N ILE A 63 8.00 13.57 -6.25
CA ILE A 63 6.74 13.56 -6.99
C ILE A 63 6.98 13.78 -8.50
N ARG A 64 7.93 14.66 -8.85
CA ARG A 64 8.32 14.89 -10.27
C ARG A 64 9.01 13.66 -10.85
N LEU A 65 9.89 13.01 -10.08
CA LEU A 65 10.53 11.76 -10.48
C LEU A 65 9.50 10.66 -10.75
N LEU A 66 8.52 10.48 -9.86
CA LEU A 66 7.45 9.49 -10.06
C LEU A 66 6.74 9.71 -11.40
N ARG A 67 6.41 10.95 -11.73
CA ARG A 67 5.78 11.29 -13.02
C ARG A 67 6.70 10.98 -14.20
N LEU A 68 7.99 11.32 -14.10
CA LEU A 68 9.00 11.05 -15.13
C LEU A 68 9.14 9.56 -15.42
N ILE A 69 9.13 8.72 -14.38
CA ILE A 69 9.19 7.27 -14.54
C ILE A 69 7.83 6.62 -14.79
N GLY A 70 6.81 7.40 -15.14
CA GLY A 70 5.49 6.92 -15.55
C GLY A 70 4.59 6.46 -14.39
N ILE A 71 4.87 6.88 -13.17
CA ILE A 71 4.01 6.65 -11.99
C ILE A 71 3.22 7.92 -11.71
N LYS A 72 1.93 7.91 -12.06
CA LYS A 72 1.01 9.00 -11.80
C LYS A 72 0.28 8.75 -10.49
N VAL A 73 0.29 9.73 -9.61
CA VAL A 73 -0.47 9.71 -8.34
C VAL A 73 -1.46 10.86 -8.37
N THR A 74 -2.73 10.54 -8.12
CA THR A 74 -3.82 11.49 -7.95
C THR A 74 -4.45 11.31 -6.57
N SER A 75 -5.07 12.35 -6.05
CA SER A 75 -5.77 12.33 -4.77
C SER A 75 -7.05 13.17 -4.86
N ASN A 76 -8.06 12.82 -4.06
CA ASN A 76 -9.26 13.62 -3.89
C ASN A 76 -9.03 14.92 -3.09
N LEU A 77 -7.94 15.01 -2.32
CA LEU A 77 -7.55 16.19 -1.56
C LEU A 77 -6.21 16.73 -2.05
N ASP A 78 -6.03 18.05 -1.95
CA ASP A 78 -4.74 18.66 -2.19
C ASP A 78 -3.72 18.38 -1.07
N TYR A 79 -2.45 18.67 -1.33
CA TYR A 79 -1.35 18.35 -0.43
C TYR A 79 -1.49 18.97 0.98
N ASP A 80 -1.91 20.22 1.07
CA ASP A 80 -2.01 20.93 2.35
C ASP A 80 -3.23 20.44 3.14
N THR A 81 -4.32 20.15 2.46
CA THR A 81 -5.51 19.54 3.05
C THR A 81 -5.19 18.15 3.59
N VAL A 82 -4.49 17.28 2.82
CA VAL A 82 -4.05 15.97 3.30
C VAL A 82 -3.19 16.12 4.55
N LYS A 83 -2.25 17.05 4.56
CA LYS A 83 -1.38 17.29 5.72
C LYS A 83 -2.16 17.63 6.98
N LYS A 84 -3.19 18.49 6.86
CA LYS A 84 -4.06 18.86 8.00
C LYS A 84 -4.94 17.69 8.42
N HIS A 85 -5.55 17.01 7.45
CA HIS A 85 -6.50 15.92 7.68
C HIS A 85 -5.86 14.70 8.35
N THR A 86 -4.59 14.40 8.03
CA THR A 86 -3.88 13.22 8.54
C THR A 86 -3.01 13.51 9.76
N ASN A 87 -2.95 14.76 10.23
CA ASN A 87 -2.04 15.16 11.30
C ASN A 87 -2.28 14.36 12.59
N GLY A 88 -1.27 13.63 13.06
CA GLY A 88 -1.34 12.79 14.26
C GLY A 88 -2.26 11.58 14.16
N CYS A 89 -2.76 11.26 12.96
CA CYS A 89 -3.65 10.13 12.69
C CYS A 89 -2.89 8.89 12.21
N VAL A 90 -3.54 7.73 12.35
CA VAL A 90 -3.19 6.54 11.57
C VAL A 90 -3.86 6.65 10.21
N VAL A 91 -3.10 6.59 9.13
CA VAL A 91 -3.63 6.48 7.77
C VAL A 91 -3.67 5.00 7.41
N ALA A 92 -4.85 4.42 7.41
CA ALA A 92 -5.07 3.01 7.12
C ALA A 92 -5.51 2.82 5.68
N ALA A 93 -4.69 2.16 4.87
CA ALA A 93 -4.97 1.92 3.46
C ALA A 93 -5.19 0.43 3.15
N ASN A 94 -5.96 0.14 2.10
CA ASN A 94 -5.98 -1.19 1.50
C ASN A 94 -4.66 -1.48 0.77
N HIS A 95 -4.30 -2.76 0.67
CA HIS A 95 -3.03 -3.22 0.10
C HIS A 95 -3.24 -3.91 -1.25
N ILE A 96 -2.90 -3.23 -2.35
CA ILE A 96 -3.26 -3.65 -3.71
C ILE A 96 -2.08 -4.09 -4.57
N SER A 97 -0.86 -3.69 -4.19
CA SER A 97 0.33 -4.01 -4.99
C SER A 97 1.61 -3.98 -4.17
N VAL A 98 2.68 -4.54 -4.71
CA VAL A 98 4.04 -4.41 -4.13
C VAL A 98 4.60 -2.98 -4.25
N PHE A 99 3.91 -2.08 -4.97
CA PHE A 99 4.31 -0.69 -5.19
C PHE A 99 3.53 0.33 -4.38
N ASP A 100 2.71 -0.09 -3.41
CA ASP A 100 1.85 0.81 -2.63
C ASP A 100 2.63 1.85 -1.81
N HIS A 101 3.91 1.60 -1.56
CA HIS A 101 4.78 2.60 -0.96
C HIS A 101 5.07 3.79 -1.88
N PHE A 102 5.08 3.62 -3.21
CA PHE A 102 5.35 4.72 -4.14
C PHE A 102 4.34 5.86 -4.02
N PRO A 103 3.01 5.62 -4.15
CA PRO A 103 2.02 6.66 -3.98
C PRO A 103 1.97 7.18 -2.55
N ALA A 104 2.16 6.32 -1.54
CA ALA A 104 2.17 6.74 -0.15
C ALA A 104 3.34 7.67 0.18
N LEU A 105 4.50 7.53 -0.48
CA LEU A 105 5.64 8.44 -0.37
C LEU A 105 5.37 9.83 -1.00
N ALA A 106 4.34 9.97 -1.83
CA ALA A 106 3.86 11.27 -2.30
C ALA A 106 3.02 12.02 -1.25
N MET A 107 2.73 11.42 -0.11
CA MET A 107 2.05 12.04 1.03
C MET A 107 2.90 13.14 1.68
N PRO A 108 2.31 13.99 2.55
CA PRO A 108 3.02 15.04 3.26
C PRO A 108 4.25 14.56 4.04
N LEU A 109 5.17 15.47 4.28
CA LEU A 109 6.43 15.20 4.99
C LEU A 109 6.26 14.61 6.40
N SER A 110 5.12 14.92 7.03
CA SER A 110 4.76 14.42 8.37
C SER A 110 4.32 12.96 8.40
N THR A 111 4.51 12.20 7.32
CA THR A 111 4.09 10.79 7.25
C THR A 111 5.25 9.86 7.54
N LEU A 112 5.03 8.96 8.48
CA LEU A 112 5.91 7.85 8.80
C LEU A 112 5.37 6.56 8.17
N MET A 113 6.23 5.86 7.46
CA MET A 113 5.89 4.60 6.77
C MET A 113 6.42 3.40 7.55
N VAL A 114 5.69 2.29 7.52
CA VAL A 114 6.18 1.00 8.04
C VAL A 114 6.56 0.10 6.88
N HIS A 115 7.81 -0.29 6.82
CA HIS A 115 8.33 -1.16 5.76
C HIS A 115 8.82 -2.49 6.34
N HIS A 116 8.17 -3.58 5.94
CA HIS A 116 8.58 -4.93 6.33
C HIS A 116 9.77 -5.39 5.48
N VAL A 117 10.83 -5.83 6.14
CA VAL A 117 12.10 -6.21 5.51
C VAL A 117 12.43 -7.65 5.83
N ASP A 118 12.23 -8.53 4.86
CA ASP A 118 12.53 -9.97 4.93
C ASP A 118 13.65 -10.41 4.00
N SER A 119 14.14 -9.51 3.12
CA SER A 119 15.11 -9.84 2.10
C SER A 119 16.09 -8.69 1.80
N ILE A 120 17.23 -9.02 1.18
CA ILE A 120 18.20 -8.02 0.69
C ILE A 120 17.54 -7.08 -0.32
N ALA A 121 16.72 -7.62 -1.23
CA ALA A 121 15.97 -6.80 -2.20
C ALA A 121 15.04 -5.80 -1.51
N GLY A 122 14.35 -6.21 -0.44
CA GLY A 122 13.53 -5.32 0.38
C GLY A 122 14.34 -4.22 1.04
N LYS A 123 15.55 -4.51 1.53
CA LYS A 123 16.45 -3.49 2.10
C LYS A 123 16.90 -2.47 1.06
N VAL A 124 17.32 -2.94 -0.12
CA VAL A 124 17.75 -2.06 -1.22
C VAL A 124 16.59 -1.19 -1.69
N MET A 125 15.43 -1.78 -1.91
CA MET A 125 14.23 -1.01 -2.31
C MET A 125 13.81 -0.01 -1.24
N GLY A 126 13.82 -0.39 0.02
CA GLY A 126 13.55 0.52 1.13
C GLY A 126 14.53 1.70 1.13
N PHE A 127 15.82 1.45 0.95
CA PHE A 127 16.81 2.52 0.83
C PHE A 127 16.50 3.48 -0.34
N LEU A 128 16.31 2.95 -1.53
CA LEU A 128 16.05 3.76 -2.72
C LEU A 128 14.77 4.62 -2.57
N LEU A 129 13.69 4.03 -2.06
CA LEU A 129 12.42 4.70 -1.93
C LEU A 129 12.44 5.77 -0.82
N PHE A 130 12.83 5.37 0.40
CA PHE A 130 12.68 6.25 1.56
C PHE A 130 13.76 7.32 1.63
N LYS A 131 15.01 6.98 1.33
CA LYS A 131 16.09 7.97 1.27
C LYS A 131 15.92 8.96 0.13
N GLY A 132 15.42 8.50 -1.02
CA GLY A 132 15.12 9.36 -2.17
C GLY A 132 13.94 10.29 -1.91
N SER A 133 12.88 9.80 -1.27
CA SER A 133 11.67 10.60 -1.02
C SER A 133 11.79 11.58 0.16
N GLY A 134 12.77 11.40 1.03
CA GLY A 134 12.87 12.17 2.29
C GLY A 134 11.78 11.84 3.32
N SER A 135 11.06 10.73 3.15
CA SER A 135 10.05 10.28 4.11
C SER A 135 10.69 9.52 5.27
N ALA A 136 10.16 9.73 6.47
CA ALA A 136 10.51 8.92 7.63
C ALA A 136 9.93 7.50 7.46
N TYR A 137 10.64 6.49 7.95
CA TYR A 137 10.18 5.11 7.86
C TYR A 137 10.79 4.24 8.96
N TRP A 138 10.06 3.18 9.30
CA TRP A 138 10.56 2.10 10.13
C TRP A 138 10.76 0.85 9.26
N GLN A 139 11.93 0.27 9.33
CA GLN A 139 12.16 -1.08 8.86
C GLN A 139 11.88 -2.04 10.01
N VAL A 140 10.95 -2.95 9.82
CA VAL A 140 10.56 -3.95 10.81
C VAL A 140 10.69 -5.35 10.23
N THR A 141 11.16 -6.31 11.04
CA THR A 141 11.31 -7.70 10.62
C THR A 141 10.18 -8.58 11.15
N ASP A 142 9.53 -8.16 12.22
CA ASP A 142 8.46 -8.93 12.86
C ASP A 142 7.38 -8.04 13.49
N LEU A 143 6.26 -8.67 13.84
CA LEU A 143 5.11 -8.00 14.45
C LEU A 143 5.44 -7.38 15.82
N LYS A 144 6.33 -8.01 16.62
CA LYS A 144 6.66 -7.50 17.94
C LYS A 144 7.38 -6.16 17.88
N GLN A 145 8.35 -6.05 16.93
CA GLN A 145 9.01 -4.77 16.65
C GLN A 145 8.02 -3.72 16.18
N MET A 146 7.10 -4.07 15.29
CA MET A 146 6.07 -3.16 14.80
C MET A 146 5.20 -2.63 15.94
N VAL A 147 4.67 -3.50 16.80
CA VAL A 147 3.84 -3.11 17.95
C VAL A 147 4.62 -2.23 18.93
N LYS A 148 5.92 -2.53 19.17
CA LYS A 148 6.78 -1.69 20.01
C LYS A 148 6.88 -0.28 19.42
N LYS A 149 7.16 -0.18 18.13
CA LYS A 149 7.26 1.10 17.41
C LYS A 149 5.95 1.89 17.42
N PHE A 150 4.81 1.23 17.28
CA PHE A 150 3.51 1.87 17.40
C PHE A 150 3.27 2.46 18.80
N ARG A 151 3.69 1.76 19.86
CA ARG A 151 3.60 2.29 21.23
C ARG A 151 4.50 3.50 21.45
N GLU A 152 5.72 3.49 20.86
CA GLU A 152 6.62 4.63 20.90
C GLU A 152 6.02 5.84 20.16
N TRP A 153 5.50 5.62 18.95
CA TRP A 153 4.87 6.67 18.15
C TRP A 153 3.64 7.28 18.86
N LYS A 154 2.82 6.46 19.51
CA LYS A 154 1.64 6.94 20.24
C LYS A 154 2.00 7.98 21.31
N LYS A 155 3.17 7.84 21.94
CA LYS A 155 3.65 8.74 22.99
C LYS A 155 4.31 10.01 22.43
N SER A 156 4.63 10.02 21.13
CA SER A 156 5.23 11.18 20.50
C SER A 156 4.21 12.32 20.40
N PRO A 157 4.54 13.55 20.81
CA PRO A 157 3.70 14.72 20.62
C PRO A 157 3.65 15.18 19.18
N ASP A 158 4.58 14.69 18.35
CA ASP A 158 4.72 15.14 16.96
C ASP A 158 3.48 14.74 16.16
N GLY A 159 2.93 15.69 15.41
CA GLY A 159 1.77 15.48 14.55
C GLY A 159 2.04 14.63 13.30
N VAL A 160 3.01 13.69 13.38
CA VAL A 160 3.37 12.82 12.26
C VAL A 160 2.28 11.77 12.04
N ALA A 161 1.74 11.70 10.83
CA ALA A 161 0.83 10.62 10.44
C ALA A 161 1.58 9.28 10.38
N LEU A 162 0.89 8.18 10.69
CA LEU A 162 1.41 6.82 10.57
C LEU A 162 0.67 6.09 9.44
N TYR A 163 1.36 5.75 8.36
CA TYR A 163 0.79 4.96 7.28
C TYR A 163 0.91 3.46 7.53
N VAL A 164 -0.19 2.75 7.40
CA VAL A 164 -0.27 1.30 7.57
C VAL A 164 -1.20 0.65 6.55
N THR A 165 -0.98 -0.64 6.28
CA THR A 165 -1.86 -1.48 5.45
C THR A 165 -2.38 -2.65 6.30
N PRO A 166 -3.53 -2.49 6.99
CA PRO A 166 -3.99 -3.45 8.00
C PRO A 166 -4.39 -4.83 7.47
N GLU A 167 -4.59 -5.00 6.16
CA GLU A 167 -4.78 -6.31 5.54
C GLU A 167 -3.56 -7.23 5.72
N ALA A 168 -2.36 -6.65 5.91
CA ALA A 168 -1.08 -7.36 6.00
C ALA A 168 -0.82 -8.34 4.84
N THR A 169 -1.58 -8.24 3.76
CA THR A 169 -1.46 -9.02 2.53
C THR A 169 -2.08 -8.27 1.35
N ILE A 170 -1.49 -8.43 0.17
CA ILE A 170 -2.00 -7.77 -1.04
C ILE A 170 -3.32 -8.43 -1.44
N ASN A 171 -4.37 -7.63 -1.64
CA ASN A 171 -5.66 -8.08 -2.13
C ASN A 171 -5.71 -8.15 -3.66
N ASN A 172 -6.84 -8.61 -4.19
CA ASN A 172 -7.09 -8.76 -5.62
C ASN A 172 -8.04 -7.69 -6.19
N ARG A 173 -8.41 -6.69 -5.41
CA ARG A 173 -9.36 -5.62 -5.75
C ARG A 173 -10.83 -6.09 -5.93
N ARG A 174 -11.15 -7.33 -5.58
CA ARG A 174 -12.53 -7.86 -5.61
C ARG A 174 -13.16 -7.87 -4.22
N GLY A 175 -12.37 -7.63 -3.20
CA GLY A 175 -12.76 -7.52 -1.80
C GLY A 175 -11.54 -7.18 -0.96
N LEU A 176 -11.77 -6.80 0.29
CA LEU A 176 -10.73 -6.54 1.26
C LEU A 176 -10.57 -7.75 2.19
N PHE A 177 -9.33 -8.15 2.47
CA PHE A 177 -9.03 -9.03 3.58
C PHE A 177 -9.36 -8.34 4.89
N ARG A 178 -9.71 -9.13 5.91
CA ARG A 178 -10.04 -8.60 7.23
C ARG A 178 -8.88 -7.77 7.78
N PHE A 179 -9.19 -6.56 8.22
CA PHE A 179 -8.21 -5.67 8.83
C PHE A 179 -7.81 -6.19 10.20
N ARG A 180 -6.53 -6.18 10.48
CA ARG A 180 -5.96 -6.54 11.77
C ARG A 180 -5.98 -5.35 12.70
N HIS A 181 -6.62 -5.49 13.85
CA HIS A 181 -6.69 -4.43 14.85
C HIS A 181 -5.32 -4.02 15.42
N ASP A 182 -4.31 -4.91 15.38
CA ASP A 182 -2.94 -4.62 15.85
C ASP A 182 -2.28 -3.47 15.10
N PHE A 183 -2.69 -3.21 13.85
CA PHE A 183 -2.18 -2.13 13.02
C PHE A 183 -2.82 -0.78 13.36
N LEU A 184 -3.95 -0.79 14.05
CA LEU A 184 -4.67 0.41 14.43
C LEU A 184 -4.31 0.80 15.86
N VAL A 185 -3.59 1.89 15.99
CA VAL A 185 -3.03 2.33 17.27
C VAL A 185 -4.12 2.91 18.16
N ARG A 186 -4.42 2.28 19.30
CA ARG A 186 -5.41 2.75 20.27
C ARG A 186 -5.12 4.18 20.72
N GLY A 187 -6.17 4.99 20.85
CA GLY A 187 -6.08 6.39 21.30
C GLY A 187 -5.53 7.36 20.25
N ARG A 188 -5.52 6.96 18.98
CA ARG A 188 -5.26 7.85 17.85
C ARG A 188 -6.38 7.69 16.82
N PRO A 189 -6.87 8.80 16.22
CA PRO A 189 -7.87 8.72 15.17
C PRO A 189 -7.30 8.04 13.92
N VAL A 190 -8.19 7.46 13.12
CA VAL A 190 -7.83 6.77 11.88
C VAL A 190 -8.45 7.50 10.70
N VAL A 191 -7.63 7.82 9.71
CA VAL A 191 -8.07 8.27 8.39
C VAL A 191 -8.03 7.06 7.46
N PRO A 192 -9.17 6.48 7.06
CA PRO A 192 -9.20 5.45 6.06
C PRO A 192 -8.78 6.05 4.70
N MET A 193 -7.95 5.35 3.94
CA MET A 193 -7.51 5.77 2.62
C MET A 193 -7.78 4.66 1.61
N ALA A 194 -8.69 4.91 0.68
CA ALA A 194 -8.97 3.99 -0.40
C ALA A 194 -7.96 4.18 -1.53
N MET A 195 -7.21 3.14 -1.84
CA MET A 195 -6.21 3.15 -2.89
C MET A 195 -6.66 2.32 -4.08
N THR A 196 -6.57 2.88 -5.29
CA THR A 196 -6.78 2.14 -6.53
C THR A 196 -5.54 2.25 -7.43
N LEU A 197 -5.34 1.23 -8.26
CA LEU A 197 -4.25 1.18 -9.25
C LEU A 197 -4.82 0.75 -10.60
N ARG A 198 -4.60 1.56 -11.63
CA ARG A 198 -4.92 1.24 -13.01
C ARG A 198 -3.65 0.96 -13.78
N LEU A 199 -3.64 -0.17 -14.47
CA LEU A 199 -2.58 -0.58 -15.39
C LEU A 199 -3.12 -0.55 -16.82
N PRO A 200 -2.27 -0.24 -17.81
CA PRO A 200 -2.64 -0.39 -19.22
C PRO A 200 -2.88 -1.87 -19.57
N PHE A 201 -3.48 -2.10 -20.73
CA PHE A 201 -3.79 -3.42 -21.27
C PHE A 201 -4.74 -4.29 -20.41
N GLY A 202 -5.45 -3.70 -19.44
CA GLY A 202 -6.33 -4.45 -18.52
C GLY A 202 -5.57 -5.45 -17.61
N LEU A 203 -4.31 -5.17 -17.32
CA LEU A 203 -3.48 -6.05 -16.50
C LEU A 203 -3.87 -5.96 -15.02
N SER A 204 -3.84 -7.11 -14.35
CA SER A 204 -3.90 -7.16 -12.90
C SER A 204 -2.53 -6.80 -12.29
N PRO A 205 -2.46 -5.90 -11.29
CA PRO A 205 -1.22 -5.61 -10.59
C PRO A 205 -0.75 -6.78 -9.73
N ASN A 206 -1.65 -7.68 -9.38
CA ASN A 206 -1.39 -8.79 -8.47
C ASN A 206 -1.97 -10.12 -9.00
N PRO A 207 -1.34 -10.73 -10.04
CA PRO A 207 -1.73 -12.08 -10.46
C PRO A 207 -1.51 -13.06 -9.30
N ILE A 208 -2.51 -13.86 -8.98
CA ILE A 208 -2.57 -14.64 -7.73
C ILE A 208 -1.39 -15.56 -7.53
N ASP A 209 -1.09 -16.40 -8.51
CA ASP A 209 -0.09 -17.47 -8.35
C ASP A 209 1.33 -17.04 -8.74
N SER A 210 1.54 -15.75 -8.99
CA SER A 210 2.86 -15.22 -9.31
C SER A 210 3.70 -14.99 -8.06
N SER A 211 5.01 -15.19 -8.19
CA SER A 211 5.98 -14.83 -7.15
C SER A 211 5.99 -13.32 -6.91
N GLY A 212 6.51 -12.88 -5.77
CA GLY A 212 6.72 -11.46 -5.48
C GLY A 212 7.57 -10.76 -6.55
N ILE A 213 8.59 -11.45 -7.06
CA ILE A 213 9.46 -10.95 -8.16
C ILE A 213 8.65 -10.76 -9.45
N ALA A 214 7.81 -11.74 -9.82
CA ALA A 214 6.99 -11.61 -11.03
C ALA A 214 5.99 -10.45 -10.95
N LYS A 215 5.38 -10.21 -9.77
CA LYS A 215 4.52 -9.05 -9.51
C LYS A 215 5.30 -7.75 -9.63
N PHE A 216 6.47 -7.70 -9.04
CA PHE A 216 7.36 -6.54 -9.09
C PHE A 216 7.77 -6.22 -10.53
N LEU A 217 8.25 -7.22 -11.29
CA LEU A 217 8.63 -7.05 -12.69
C LEU A 217 7.45 -6.61 -13.56
N ARG A 218 6.26 -7.17 -13.35
CA ARG A 218 5.05 -6.75 -14.08
C ARG A 218 4.75 -5.27 -13.91
N LEU A 219 4.83 -4.74 -12.70
CA LEU A 219 4.63 -3.32 -12.43
C LEU A 219 5.77 -2.47 -13.01
N LEU A 220 6.99 -2.93 -12.83
CA LEU A 220 8.18 -2.22 -13.29
C LEU A 220 8.24 -2.08 -14.83
N THR A 221 7.80 -3.12 -15.56
CA THR A 221 7.75 -3.14 -17.02
C THR A 221 6.47 -2.52 -17.61
N SER A 222 5.45 -2.21 -16.81
CA SER A 222 4.23 -1.57 -17.30
C SER A 222 4.51 -0.16 -17.83
N PRO A 223 3.91 0.29 -18.96
CA PRO A 223 4.17 1.63 -19.52
C PRO A 223 3.88 2.74 -18.51
N THR A 224 2.76 2.66 -17.84
CA THR A 224 2.33 3.61 -16.82
C THR A 224 1.66 2.91 -15.65
N LEU A 225 1.74 3.53 -14.48
CA LEU A 225 1.05 3.14 -13.26
C LEU A 225 0.24 4.33 -12.79
N HIS A 226 -1.08 4.20 -12.70
CA HIS A 226 -1.92 5.29 -12.23
C HIS A 226 -2.56 4.90 -10.89
N PHE A 227 -2.05 5.48 -9.83
CA PHE A 227 -2.59 5.38 -8.48
C PHE A 227 -3.57 6.52 -8.22
N ASN A 228 -4.70 6.20 -7.58
CA ASN A 228 -5.58 7.19 -6.99
C ASN A 228 -5.69 6.93 -5.49
N LEU A 229 -5.58 7.99 -4.69
CA LEU A 229 -5.64 7.98 -3.24
C LEU A 229 -6.85 8.80 -2.79
N ASP A 230 -7.88 8.15 -2.28
CA ASP A 230 -9.06 8.81 -1.75
C ASP A 230 -9.02 8.76 -0.22
N TYR A 231 -8.76 9.91 0.41
CA TYR A 231 -8.82 10.07 1.86
C TYR A 231 -10.29 10.22 2.26
N LEU A 232 -10.72 9.40 3.21
CA LEU A 232 -12.10 9.35 3.70
C LEU A 232 -12.22 10.08 5.04
N ASP A 233 -13.44 10.19 5.54
CA ASP A 233 -13.71 10.84 6.83
C ASP A 233 -12.98 10.16 7.97
N THR A 234 -12.48 10.98 8.86
CA THR A 234 -11.72 10.50 10.04
C THR A 234 -12.63 9.72 10.98
N ILE A 235 -12.22 8.51 11.32
CA ILE A 235 -12.86 7.70 12.35
C ILE A 235 -12.24 8.07 13.70
N PRO A 236 -13.04 8.44 14.72
CA PRO A 236 -12.55 8.78 16.06
C PRO A 236 -11.67 7.68 16.64
N ALA A 237 -10.74 8.07 17.50
CA ALA A 237 -9.83 7.14 18.16
C ALA A 237 -10.57 6.06 18.93
N TYR A 238 -10.03 4.82 18.90
CA TYR A 238 -10.50 3.78 19.81
C TYR A 238 -10.21 4.17 21.27
N VAL A 239 -11.22 4.23 22.10
CA VAL A 239 -11.11 4.58 23.52
C VAL A 239 -11.24 3.35 24.39
N SER A 240 -12.42 2.73 24.39
CA SER A 240 -12.76 1.57 25.22
C SER A 240 -13.76 0.66 24.49
N GLU A 241 -13.95 -0.56 25.00
CA GLU A 241 -14.94 -1.49 24.45
C GLU A 241 -16.38 -0.98 24.63
N ALA A 242 -16.65 -0.27 25.72
CA ALA A 242 -17.97 0.29 25.97
C ALA A 242 -18.37 1.37 24.95
N GLU A 243 -17.40 2.17 24.45
CA GLU A 243 -17.66 3.25 23.52
C GLU A 243 -17.40 2.88 22.05
N SER A 244 -16.40 2.04 21.82
CA SER A 244 -15.88 1.75 20.48
C SER A 244 -16.14 0.31 20.01
N GLY A 245 -16.77 -0.53 20.83
CA GLY A 245 -16.83 -1.98 20.59
C GLY A 245 -15.48 -2.64 20.77
N THR A 246 -15.37 -3.93 20.47
CA THR A 246 -14.10 -4.64 20.53
C THR A 246 -13.06 -4.02 19.61
N PRO A 247 -11.74 -4.19 19.84
CA PRO A 247 -10.69 -3.71 18.94
C PRO A 247 -10.87 -4.21 17.51
N GLN A 248 -11.40 -5.42 17.36
CA GLN A 248 -11.62 -5.99 16.03
C GLN A 248 -12.82 -5.36 15.32
N GLU A 249 -13.93 -5.11 16.04
CA GLU A 249 -15.09 -4.39 15.48
C GLU A 249 -14.70 -2.97 15.05
N TYR A 250 -13.81 -2.31 15.79
CA TYR A 250 -13.27 -1.03 15.39
C TYR A 250 -12.47 -1.15 14.05
N ALA A 251 -11.63 -2.16 13.92
CA ALA A 251 -10.90 -2.42 12.70
C ALA A 251 -11.82 -2.78 11.53
N ASP A 252 -12.87 -3.55 11.78
CA ASP A 252 -13.87 -3.93 10.79
C ASP A 252 -14.65 -2.70 10.28
N ARG A 253 -14.92 -1.67 11.13
CA ARG A 253 -15.51 -0.39 10.69
C ARG A 253 -14.57 0.40 9.75
N VAL A 254 -13.28 0.42 10.06
CA VAL A 254 -12.29 1.07 9.18
C VAL A 254 -12.22 0.36 7.82
N GLN A 255 -12.21 -0.97 7.82
CA GLN A 255 -12.27 -1.78 6.61
C GLN A 255 -13.55 -1.50 5.80
N GLN A 256 -14.70 -1.48 6.48
CA GLN A 256 -16.00 -1.24 5.87
C GLN A 256 -16.09 0.12 5.18
N SER A 257 -15.53 1.18 5.78
CA SER A 257 -15.47 2.51 5.17
C SER A 257 -14.74 2.49 3.82
N ILE A 258 -13.57 1.83 3.75
CA ILE A 258 -12.82 1.70 2.49
C ILE A 258 -13.58 0.81 1.49
N ALA A 259 -14.14 -0.30 1.94
CA ALA A 259 -14.86 -1.24 1.10
C ALA A 259 -16.09 -0.59 0.44
N GLN A 260 -16.88 0.16 1.20
CA GLN A 260 -18.03 0.92 0.70
C GLN A 260 -17.62 1.94 -0.35
N HIS A 261 -16.56 2.73 -0.09
CA HIS A 261 -16.06 3.70 -1.05
C HIS A 261 -15.59 3.05 -2.37
N LEU A 262 -14.95 1.88 -2.29
CA LEU A 262 -14.47 1.14 -3.45
C LEU A 262 -15.58 0.32 -4.15
N GLY A 263 -16.76 0.17 -3.56
CA GLY A 263 -17.84 -0.67 -4.07
C GLY A 263 -17.51 -2.16 -4.08
N ILE A 264 -16.69 -2.63 -3.12
CA ILE A 264 -16.26 -4.03 -2.99
C ILE A 264 -16.59 -4.56 -1.58
N PRO A 265 -16.75 -5.89 -1.40
CA PRO A 265 -17.05 -6.43 -0.08
C PRO A 265 -15.88 -6.30 0.91
N ALA A 266 -16.21 -5.93 2.15
CA ALA A 266 -15.38 -6.13 3.32
C ALA A 266 -15.59 -7.58 3.80
N THR A 267 -14.56 -8.42 3.68
CA THR A 267 -14.69 -9.83 4.05
C THR A 267 -14.09 -10.12 5.43
N HIS A 268 -14.44 -11.25 6.01
CA HIS A 268 -13.83 -11.76 7.25
C HIS A 268 -12.63 -12.67 6.98
N VAL A 269 -12.22 -12.83 5.72
CA VAL A 269 -11.08 -13.67 5.34
C VAL A 269 -9.78 -13.04 5.81
N THR A 270 -9.00 -13.80 6.55
CA THR A 270 -7.72 -13.36 7.10
C THR A 270 -6.55 -13.66 6.15
N ARG A 271 -5.41 -13.02 6.41
CA ARG A 271 -4.14 -13.34 5.75
C ARG A 271 -3.76 -14.82 5.92
N GLU A 272 -3.98 -15.36 7.10
CA GLU A 272 -3.65 -16.74 7.46
C GLU A 272 -4.48 -17.73 6.64
N GLU A 273 -5.77 -17.48 6.47
CA GLU A 273 -6.66 -18.30 5.61
C GLU A 273 -6.23 -18.25 4.14
N LYS A 274 -5.78 -17.09 3.64
CA LYS A 274 -5.18 -17.00 2.32
C LYS A 274 -3.95 -17.90 2.16
N HIS A 275 -3.07 -17.91 3.16
CA HIS A 275 -1.87 -18.76 3.13
C HIS A 275 -2.22 -20.24 3.17
N GLN A 276 -3.19 -20.65 4.01
CA GLN A 276 -3.68 -22.01 4.09
C GLN A 276 -4.30 -22.48 2.76
N TYR A 277 -5.17 -21.65 2.16
CA TYR A 277 -5.77 -21.94 0.86
C TYR A 277 -4.70 -22.16 -0.23
N ARG A 278 -3.69 -21.31 -0.28
CA ARG A 278 -2.58 -21.44 -1.23
C ARG A 278 -1.72 -22.67 -0.99
N ALA A 279 -1.48 -23.03 0.25
CA ALA A 279 -0.73 -24.24 0.61
C ALA A 279 -1.50 -25.52 0.21
N GLY A 280 -2.81 -25.54 0.38
CA GLY A 280 -3.67 -26.65 -0.04
C GLY A 280 -3.74 -26.89 -1.55
N ARG A 281 -3.55 -25.84 -2.36
CA ARG A 281 -3.53 -25.96 -3.85
C ARG A 281 -2.18 -26.38 -4.43
N LYS A 282 -1.11 -26.40 -3.65
CA LYS A 282 0.22 -26.82 -4.10
C LYS A 282 0.46 -28.33 -3.92
N LYS A 283 -0.46 -29.01 -3.26
CA LYS A 283 -0.50 -30.48 -3.14
C LYS A 283 -1.38 -31.06 -4.24
#